data_f1bc639ac763356df393ca9feecf322d
#
_entry.id   f1bc639ac763356df393ca9feecf322d
#
_cell.length_a   1.000
_cell.length_b   1.000
_cell.length_c   1.000
_cell.angle_alpha   90.00
_cell.angle_beta   90.00
_cell.angle_gamma   90.00
#
_symmetry.space_group_name_H-M   'P 1'
#
loop_
_entity.id
_entity.type
_entity.pdbx_description
1 polymer ?
#
loop_
_entity_poly.entity_id
_entity_poly.type
_entity_poly.pdbx_seq_one_letter_code
_entity_poly.pdbx_strand_id
1 'polypeptide(L)'
;LCLVLLSPHPAASEQACREFSGEFTPVDNGERLLALLVSLADPESMDLEMSAIPGDDGAILAVSVIIRGAAQGGVRIERIALESAFVRLNSPSEWIRGDRRSLRVLGALRSNLEIMVDEGDMLEALKTYISGSCGGVRLELESGELRVQGHYCPGTAGFPILAGLSTKLELRDGRRVLLKTPRISINGEEKTVLFQ
;
A
#
# COMPACT_ATOMS: atom_id res chain seq x y z
N LEU A 1 12.44 3.41 -19.87
CA LEU A 1 12.12 2.91 -21.22
C LEU A 1 10.67 3.26 -21.51
N CYS A 2 10.44 4.31 -22.30
CA CYS A 2 9.12 4.76 -22.69
C CYS A 2 8.63 3.89 -23.84
N LEU A 3 7.62 3.07 -23.65
CA LEU A 3 6.99 2.28 -24.70
C LEU A 3 5.84 3.08 -25.31
N VAL A 4 6.06 3.66 -26.48
CA VAL A 4 5.02 4.35 -27.25
C VAL A 4 4.26 3.30 -28.06
N LEU A 5 3.01 3.02 -27.68
CA LEU A 5 2.08 2.30 -28.53
C LEU A 5 1.42 3.27 -29.50
N LEU A 6 1.85 3.21 -30.75
CA LEU A 6 1.26 3.95 -31.87
C LEU A 6 -0.13 3.37 -32.17
N SER A 7 -1.17 4.05 -31.73
CA SER A 7 -2.52 3.94 -32.30
C SER A 7 -2.87 5.24 -33.03
N PRO A 8 -3.41 5.20 -34.25
CA PRO A 8 -3.78 6.42 -34.96
C PRO A 8 -5.10 6.97 -34.37
N HIS A 9 -4.99 7.92 -33.47
CA HIS A 9 -6.14 8.71 -33.01
C HIS A 9 -5.87 10.20 -33.28
N PRO A 10 -6.93 10.97 -33.64
CA PRO A 10 -6.79 12.38 -33.99
C PRO A 10 -6.31 13.16 -32.77
N ALA A 11 -5.29 13.97 -33.00
CA ALA A 11 -4.80 15.06 -32.15
C ALA A 11 -5.10 14.93 -30.64
N ALA A 12 -4.42 13.99 -29.98
CA ALA A 12 -4.23 14.07 -28.54
C ALA A 12 -3.40 15.35 -28.30
N SER A 13 -3.99 16.35 -27.65
CA SER A 13 -3.22 17.45 -27.10
C SER A 13 -2.08 16.85 -26.30
N GLU A 14 -0.86 17.20 -26.63
CA GLU A 14 0.34 16.89 -25.86
C GLU A 14 0.07 17.33 -24.42
N GLN A 15 -0.31 16.38 -23.58
CA GLN A 15 -0.59 16.65 -22.17
C GLN A 15 0.78 16.81 -21.53
N ALA A 16 1.22 18.09 -21.43
CA ALA A 16 2.49 18.42 -20.82
C ALA A 16 2.57 17.83 -19.42
N CYS A 17 3.61 17.04 -19.17
CA CYS A 17 3.91 16.56 -17.83
C CYS A 17 4.09 17.78 -16.90
N ARG A 18 3.35 17.81 -15.80
CA ARG A 18 3.47 18.87 -14.78
C ARG A 18 4.13 18.27 -13.55
N GLU A 19 5.19 18.92 -13.09
CA GLU A 19 5.90 18.54 -11.89
C GLU A 19 5.47 19.43 -10.72
N PHE A 20 5.23 18.80 -9.58
CA PHE A 20 4.88 19.47 -8.33
C PHE A 20 5.85 19.02 -7.25
N SER A 21 6.33 19.95 -6.43
CA SER A 21 7.12 19.66 -5.25
C SER A 21 6.57 20.46 -4.05
N GLY A 22 6.42 19.77 -2.91
CA GLY A 22 5.87 20.39 -1.72
C GLY A 22 4.36 20.64 -1.80
N GLU A 23 3.89 21.70 -1.14
CA GLU A 23 2.49 22.11 -1.19
C GLU A 23 2.18 22.90 -2.46
N PHE A 24 1.08 22.55 -3.12
CA PHE A 24 0.58 23.26 -4.29
C PHE A 24 -0.92 23.49 -4.22
N THR A 25 -1.40 24.51 -4.92
CA THR A 25 -2.84 24.81 -5.02
C THR A 25 -3.38 24.22 -6.30
N PRO A 26 -4.30 23.24 -6.24
CA PRO A 26 -4.87 22.62 -7.42
C PRO A 26 -5.66 23.62 -8.27
N VAL A 27 -5.46 23.62 -9.59
CA VAL A 27 -6.20 24.45 -10.54
C VAL A 27 -7.27 23.69 -11.32
N ASP A 28 -7.19 22.34 -11.33
CA ASP A 28 -8.16 21.47 -11.97
C ASP A 28 -8.45 20.21 -11.15
N ASN A 29 -9.40 19.38 -11.60
CA ASN A 29 -9.79 18.18 -10.89
C ASN A 29 -8.69 17.10 -10.90
N GLY A 30 -7.80 17.07 -11.88
CA GLY A 30 -6.65 16.17 -11.90
C GLY A 30 -5.67 16.50 -10.78
N GLU A 31 -5.33 17.77 -10.65
CA GLU A 31 -4.48 18.26 -9.56
C GLU A 31 -5.13 18.12 -8.19
N ARG A 32 -6.47 18.26 -8.11
CA ARG A 32 -7.21 17.97 -6.86
C ARG A 32 -7.07 16.51 -6.46
N LEU A 33 -7.20 15.58 -7.42
CA LEU A 33 -6.99 14.16 -7.16
C LEU A 33 -5.57 13.88 -6.71
N LEU A 34 -4.56 14.44 -7.40
CA LEU A 34 -3.15 14.32 -7.01
C LEU A 34 -2.92 14.84 -5.60
N ALA A 35 -3.37 16.06 -5.28
CA ALA A 35 -3.21 16.65 -3.94
C ALA A 35 -3.87 15.80 -2.85
N LEU A 36 -5.03 15.23 -3.14
CA LEU A 36 -5.73 14.34 -2.22
C LEU A 36 -4.93 13.04 -2.00
N LEU A 37 -4.49 12.37 -3.06
CA LEU A 37 -3.73 11.14 -2.97
C LEU A 37 -2.40 11.34 -2.25
N VAL A 38 -1.68 12.43 -2.53
CA VAL A 38 -0.45 12.80 -1.81
C VAL A 38 -0.72 12.97 -0.32
N SER A 39 -1.79 13.69 0.04
CA SER A 39 -2.14 13.91 1.45
C SER A 39 -2.57 12.64 2.20
N LEU A 40 -3.02 11.60 1.48
CA LEU A 40 -3.44 10.33 2.07
C LEU A 40 -2.30 9.33 2.21
N ALA A 41 -1.36 9.34 1.28
CA ALA A 41 -0.28 8.37 1.21
C ALA A 41 1.02 8.87 1.83
N ASP A 42 1.18 10.19 1.99
CA ASP A 42 2.42 10.85 2.44
C ASP A 42 3.68 10.26 1.75
N PRO A 43 3.72 10.26 0.41
CA PRO A 43 4.74 9.55 -0.34
C PRO A 43 6.00 10.37 -0.52
N GLU A 44 7.14 9.70 -0.74
CA GLU A 44 8.38 10.33 -1.20
C GLU A 44 8.22 10.87 -2.65
N SER A 45 7.51 10.10 -3.49
CA SER A 45 7.14 10.54 -4.84
C SER A 45 5.86 9.86 -5.32
N MET A 46 5.14 10.53 -6.23
CA MET A 46 3.94 10.01 -6.86
C MET A 46 3.85 10.43 -8.31
N ASP A 47 3.58 9.46 -9.18
CA ASP A 47 3.23 9.69 -10.58
C ASP A 47 1.74 9.40 -10.76
N LEU A 48 1.00 10.33 -11.32
CA LEU A 48 -0.42 10.19 -11.65
C LEU A 48 -0.62 10.49 -13.13
N GLU A 49 -1.01 9.48 -13.88
CA GLU A 49 -1.34 9.61 -15.29
C GLU A 49 -2.83 9.31 -15.50
N MET A 50 -3.48 10.13 -16.28
CA MET A 50 -4.89 9.97 -16.61
C MET A 50 -5.12 10.21 -18.10
N SER A 51 -6.06 9.46 -18.70
CA SER A 51 -6.45 9.66 -20.10
C SER A 51 -7.09 11.02 -20.36
N ALA A 52 -7.73 11.59 -19.34
CA ALA A 52 -8.32 12.94 -19.34
C ALA A 52 -8.52 13.41 -17.90
N ILE A 53 -8.54 14.73 -17.71
CA ILE A 53 -8.89 15.35 -16.42
C ILE A 53 -10.32 14.95 -16.06
N PRO A 54 -10.60 14.47 -14.82
CA PRO A 54 -11.95 14.09 -14.41
C PRO A 54 -12.93 15.26 -14.52
N GLY A 55 -14.09 15.00 -15.13
CA GLY A 55 -15.21 15.93 -15.10
C GLY A 55 -15.89 15.94 -13.73
N ASP A 56 -16.97 16.73 -13.59
CA ASP A 56 -17.74 16.83 -12.33
C ASP A 56 -18.41 15.52 -11.92
N ASP A 57 -18.58 14.59 -12.86
CA ASP A 57 -19.11 13.24 -12.64
C ASP A 57 -18.06 12.25 -12.10
N GLY A 58 -16.80 12.66 -12.01
CA GLY A 58 -15.69 11.85 -11.53
C GLY A 58 -15.29 10.68 -12.44
N ALA A 59 -15.69 10.69 -13.72
CA ALA A 59 -15.38 9.62 -14.66
C ALA A 59 -13.96 9.75 -15.24
N ILE A 60 -13.22 8.64 -15.28
CA ILE A 60 -11.87 8.54 -15.85
C ILE A 60 -11.81 7.28 -16.71
N LEU A 61 -11.42 7.39 -17.98
CA LEU A 61 -11.33 6.22 -18.87
C LEU A 61 -10.16 5.32 -18.50
N ALA A 62 -9.00 5.89 -18.23
CA ALA A 62 -7.83 5.17 -17.75
C ALA A 62 -7.04 6.03 -16.77
N VAL A 63 -6.58 5.39 -15.69
CA VAL A 63 -5.72 6.02 -14.68
C VAL A 63 -4.62 5.05 -14.28
N SER A 64 -3.40 5.57 -14.18
CA SER A 64 -2.23 4.91 -13.62
C SER A 64 -1.68 5.76 -12.48
N VAL A 65 -1.43 5.13 -11.35
CA VAL A 65 -0.86 5.76 -10.15
C VAL A 65 0.32 4.94 -9.70
N ILE A 66 1.49 5.57 -9.59
CA ILE A 66 2.67 4.96 -9.00
C ILE A 66 3.07 5.78 -7.80
N ILE A 67 3.05 5.18 -6.62
CA ILE A 67 3.39 5.80 -5.34
C ILE A 67 4.66 5.13 -4.83
N ARG A 68 5.65 5.91 -4.39
CA ARG A 68 6.89 5.39 -3.81
C ARG A 68 7.11 5.96 -2.42
N GLY A 69 7.56 5.12 -1.50
CA GLY A 69 7.89 5.51 -0.14
C GLY A 69 6.70 5.97 0.69
N ALA A 70 5.50 5.42 0.43
CA ALA A 70 4.32 5.73 1.24
C ALA A 70 4.43 5.13 2.64
N ALA A 71 3.87 5.80 3.64
CA ALA A 71 3.79 5.29 5.01
C ALA A 71 2.36 4.93 5.37
N GLN A 72 2.13 3.69 5.80
CA GLN A 72 0.81 3.23 6.23
C GLN A 72 0.91 2.37 7.49
N GLY A 73 0.30 2.85 8.58
CA GLY A 73 0.27 2.08 9.83
C GLY A 73 1.67 1.80 10.42
N GLY A 74 2.65 2.69 10.21
CA GLY A 74 4.03 2.52 10.65
C GLY A 74 4.89 1.64 9.76
N VAL A 75 4.34 1.09 8.68
CA VAL A 75 5.09 0.35 7.66
C VAL A 75 5.38 1.28 6.49
N ARG A 76 6.64 1.34 6.06
CA ARG A 76 7.00 1.99 4.81
C ARG A 76 6.69 1.05 3.65
N ILE A 77 5.98 1.54 2.66
CA ILE A 77 5.64 0.82 1.44
C ILE A 77 6.57 1.33 0.34
N GLU A 78 7.42 0.44 -0.18
CA GLU A 78 8.40 0.80 -1.20
C GLU A 78 7.70 1.30 -2.47
N ARG A 79 6.68 0.57 -2.93
CA ARG A 79 5.95 0.90 -4.15
C ARG A 79 4.50 0.44 -4.09
N ILE A 80 3.61 1.31 -4.55
CA ILE A 80 2.24 0.96 -4.91
C ILE A 80 2.06 1.33 -6.39
N ALA A 81 1.64 0.39 -7.22
CA ALA A 81 1.27 0.66 -8.60
C ALA A 81 -0.19 0.24 -8.81
N LEU A 82 -1.01 1.19 -9.25
CA LEU A 82 -2.41 0.99 -9.55
C LEU A 82 -2.67 1.38 -11.00
N GLU A 83 -3.20 0.45 -11.77
CA GLU A 83 -3.73 0.70 -13.11
C GLU A 83 -5.21 0.38 -13.13
N SER A 84 -6.02 1.30 -13.61
CA SER A 84 -7.46 1.09 -13.66
C SER A 84 -8.06 1.65 -14.94
N ALA A 85 -9.11 0.97 -15.44
CA ALA A 85 -9.85 1.38 -16.61
C ALA A 85 -11.33 1.58 -16.26
N PHE A 86 -11.95 2.59 -16.88
CA PHE A 86 -13.35 3.00 -16.70
C PHE A 86 -13.69 3.18 -15.21
N VAL A 87 -12.89 4.01 -14.54
CA VAL A 87 -13.08 4.34 -13.13
C VAL A 87 -14.14 5.43 -13.00
N ARG A 88 -15.03 5.26 -12.06
CA ARG A 88 -15.96 6.29 -11.63
C ARG A 88 -15.74 6.59 -10.16
N LEU A 89 -15.31 7.80 -9.88
CA LEU A 89 -15.18 8.34 -8.54
C LEU A 89 -16.42 9.15 -8.18
N ASN A 90 -16.59 9.50 -6.91
CA ASN A 90 -17.56 10.53 -6.53
C ASN A 90 -17.13 11.90 -7.07
N SER A 91 -18.05 12.88 -7.05
CA SER A 91 -17.80 14.22 -7.57
C SER A 91 -16.53 14.85 -6.97
N PRO A 92 -15.67 15.48 -7.80
CA PRO A 92 -14.49 16.21 -7.31
C PRO A 92 -14.80 17.31 -6.29
N SER A 93 -16.02 17.84 -6.28
CA SER A 93 -16.47 18.82 -5.29
C SER A 93 -16.55 18.26 -3.86
N GLU A 94 -16.65 16.92 -3.71
CA GLU A 94 -16.69 16.23 -2.42
C GLU A 94 -15.28 15.90 -1.88
N TRP A 95 -14.23 16.02 -2.70
CA TRP A 95 -12.86 15.63 -2.32
C TRP A 95 -12.26 16.64 -1.35
N ILE A 96 -11.86 16.13 -0.16
CA ILE A 96 -11.28 16.94 0.92
C ILE A 96 -9.89 16.43 1.21
N ARG A 97 -8.88 17.28 1.05
CA ARG A 97 -7.48 16.97 1.33
C ARG A 97 -7.33 16.44 2.78
N GLY A 98 -6.62 15.31 2.94
CA GLY A 98 -6.42 14.67 4.23
C GLY A 98 -7.59 13.80 4.73
N ASP A 99 -8.76 13.85 4.06
CA ASP A 99 -9.89 12.97 4.41
C ASP A 99 -10.05 11.83 3.41
N ARG A 100 -9.57 10.64 3.79
CA ARG A 100 -9.70 9.42 2.95
C ARG A 100 -11.16 9.02 2.67
N ARG A 101 -12.12 9.47 3.48
CA ARG A 101 -13.53 9.14 3.29
C ARG A 101 -14.19 10.01 2.24
N SER A 102 -13.55 11.13 1.90
CA SER A 102 -14.05 12.04 0.86
C SER A 102 -13.84 11.47 -0.55
N LEU A 103 -12.89 10.54 -0.76
CA LEU A 103 -12.67 9.86 -2.03
C LEU A 103 -13.34 8.48 -2.03
N ARG A 104 -14.27 8.27 -2.93
CA ARG A 104 -15.00 7.01 -3.08
C ARG A 104 -14.91 6.51 -4.51
N VAL A 105 -14.50 5.25 -4.67
CA VAL A 105 -14.59 4.56 -5.96
C VAL A 105 -16.00 3.99 -6.07
N LEU A 106 -16.78 4.53 -6.98
CA LEU A 106 -18.16 4.10 -7.23
C LEU A 106 -18.20 2.88 -8.15
N GLY A 107 -17.17 2.71 -8.98
CA GLY A 107 -17.00 1.56 -9.84
C GLY A 107 -15.71 1.62 -10.63
N ALA A 108 -15.26 0.47 -11.09
CA ALA A 108 -14.18 0.32 -12.06
C ALA A 108 -14.43 -0.95 -12.87
N LEU A 109 -14.18 -0.91 -14.18
CA LEU A 109 -14.33 -2.09 -15.02
C LEU A 109 -13.20 -3.09 -14.78
N ARG A 110 -11.97 -2.59 -14.68
CA ARG A 110 -10.76 -3.37 -14.43
C ARG A 110 -9.80 -2.57 -13.57
N SER A 111 -9.21 -3.23 -12.59
CA SER A 111 -8.12 -2.66 -11.79
C SER A 111 -7.05 -3.71 -11.55
N ASN A 112 -5.79 -3.29 -11.65
CA ASN A 112 -4.62 -4.06 -11.26
C ASN A 112 -3.89 -3.27 -10.19
N LEU A 113 -3.60 -3.91 -9.05
CA LEU A 113 -2.90 -3.32 -7.92
C LEU A 113 -1.70 -4.18 -7.58
N GLU A 114 -0.53 -3.57 -7.58
CA GLU A 114 0.72 -4.16 -7.11
C GLU A 114 1.22 -3.36 -5.91
N ILE A 115 1.60 -4.05 -4.85
CA ILE A 115 2.17 -3.45 -3.64
C ILE A 115 3.48 -4.17 -3.34
N MET A 116 4.56 -3.40 -3.19
CA MET A 116 5.87 -3.90 -2.77
C MET A 116 6.22 -3.32 -1.41
N VAL A 117 6.59 -4.20 -0.49
CA VAL A 117 7.04 -3.84 0.87
C VAL A 117 8.37 -4.56 1.10
N ASP A 118 9.36 -3.85 1.61
CA ASP A 118 10.65 -4.43 1.98
C ASP A 118 10.55 -5.18 3.32
N GLU A 119 11.27 -6.29 3.44
CA GLU A 119 11.31 -7.09 4.68
C GLU A 119 11.86 -6.28 5.87
N GLY A 120 12.85 -5.43 5.62
CA GLY A 120 13.41 -4.55 6.63
C GLY A 120 12.40 -3.53 7.16
N ASP A 121 11.62 -2.92 6.29
CA ASP A 121 10.56 -1.97 6.66
C ASP A 121 9.46 -2.66 7.47
N MET A 122 9.09 -3.89 7.09
CA MET A 122 8.15 -4.71 7.87
C MET A 122 8.73 -5.07 9.25
N LEU A 123 10.02 -5.42 9.30
CA LEU A 123 10.69 -5.76 10.55
C LEU A 123 10.75 -4.56 11.51
N GLU A 124 11.08 -3.37 11.02
CA GLU A 124 11.11 -2.16 11.84
C GLU A 124 9.70 -1.83 12.38
N ALA A 125 8.67 -1.95 11.56
CA ALA A 125 7.29 -1.78 12.02
C ALA A 125 6.93 -2.81 13.10
N LEU A 126 7.28 -4.07 12.92
CA LEU A 126 7.02 -5.13 13.91
C LEU A 126 7.73 -4.86 15.25
N LYS A 127 8.95 -4.35 15.24
CA LYS A 127 9.69 -4.01 16.46
C LYS A 127 8.93 -3.01 17.34
N THR A 128 8.14 -2.12 16.75
CA THR A 128 7.35 -1.15 17.52
C THR A 128 6.19 -1.79 18.28
N TYR A 129 5.69 -2.93 17.81
CA TYR A 129 4.58 -3.66 18.43
C TYR A 129 5.03 -4.79 19.35
N ILE A 130 6.26 -5.28 19.20
CA ILE A 130 6.80 -6.35 20.04
C ILE A 130 7.53 -5.74 21.25
N SER A 131 6.79 -5.46 22.31
CA SER A 131 7.37 -5.08 23.61
C SER A 131 7.93 -6.31 24.32
N GLY A 132 9.14 -6.18 24.91
CA GLY A 132 9.77 -7.27 25.69
C GLY A 132 10.70 -8.18 24.89
N SER A 133 11.03 -7.85 23.63
CA SER A 133 12.08 -8.55 22.91
C SER A 133 13.45 -8.17 23.50
N CYS A 134 14.26 -9.16 23.91
CA CYS A 134 15.62 -9.00 24.42
C CYS A 134 16.70 -9.38 23.42
N GLY A 135 16.31 -9.73 22.20
CA GLY A 135 17.19 -10.09 21.11
C GLY A 135 16.62 -9.66 19.77
N GLY A 136 17.38 -9.88 18.71
CA GLY A 136 16.95 -9.55 17.35
C GLY A 136 15.67 -10.28 16.97
N VAL A 137 14.75 -9.57 16.35
CA VAL A 137 13.61 -10.15 15.65
C VAL A 137 14.03 -10.37 14.20
N ARG A 138 13.78 -11.56 13.67
CA ARG A 138 14.00 -11.91 12.26
C ARG A 138 12.63 -12.10 11.62
N LEU A 139 12.46 -11.51 10.45
CA LEU A 139 11.31 -11.69 9.59
C LEU A 139 11.80 -12.25 8.26
N GLU A 140 11.11 -13.25 7.74
CA GLU A 140 11.35 -13.83 6.43
C GLU A 140 10.03 -13.94 5.70
N LEU A 141 9.99 -13.47 4.46
CA LEU A 141 8.84 -13.58 3.57
C LEU A 141 9.27 -14.39 2.35
N GLU A 142 8.86 -15.64 2.27
CA GLU A 142 9.26 -16.52 1.19
C GLU A 142 8.06 -17.29 0.65
N SER A 143 7.88 -17.25 -0.67
CA SER A 143 6.85 -18.02 -1.38
C SER A 143 5.43 -17.90 -0.79
N GLY A 144 5.06 -16.71 -0.28
CA GLY A 144 3.75 -16.46 0.34
C GLY A 144 3.64 -16.98 1.78
N GLU A 145 4.73 -17.40 2.40
CA GLU A 145 4.82 -17.75 3.82
C GLU A 145 5.55 -16.63 4.57
N LEU A 146 4.94 -16.13 5.63
CA LEU A 146 5.53 -15.19 6.57
C LEU A 146 6.06 -15.97 7.76
N ARG A 147 7.35 -15.81 8.09
CA ARG A 147 7.99 -16.32 9.29
C ARG A 147 8.55 -15.18 10.11
N VAL A 148 8.22 -15.15 11.38
CA VAL A 148 8.76 -14.21 12.36
C VAL A 148 9.36 -14.99 13.49
N GLN A 149 10.61 -14.70 13.86
CA GLN A 149 11.29 -15.31 15.00
C GLN A 149 11.95 -14.23 15.85
N GLY A 150 11.93 -14.42 17.17
CA GLY A 150 12.57 -13.49 18.09
C GLY A 150 12.72 -14.06 19.48
N HIS A 151 13.59 -13.44 20.28
CA HIS A 151 13.75 -13.81 21.69
C HIS A 151 12.89 -12.89 22.56
N TYR A 152 12.03 -13.50 23.34
CA TYR A 152 11.21 -12.83 24.35
C TYR A 152 11.82 -13.06 25.73
N CYS A 153 11.99 -11.99 26.51
CA CYS A 153 12.51 -12.04 27.87
C CYS A 153 11.41 -11.64 28.86
N PRO A 154 10.74 -12.62 29.50
CA PRO A 154 9.73 -12.29 30.50
C PRO A 154 10.38 -11.75 31.77
N GLY A 155 10.17 -10.45 32.07
CA GLY A 155 10.64 -9.80 33.27
C GLY A 155 12.16 -9.57 33.34
N THR A 156 12.64 -9.11 34.48
CA THR A 156 14.03 -8.68 34.70
C THR A 156 15.04 -9.81 34.94
N ALA A 157 14.58 -11.04 35.13
CA ALA A 157 15.42 -12.20 35.43
C ALA A 157 15.05 -13.47 34.64
N GLY A 158 14.26 -13.34 33.59
CA GLY A 158 13.80 -14.48 32.79
C GLY A 158 14.85 -14.95 31.79
N PHE A 159 14.90 -16.25 31.55
CA PHE A 159 15.66 -16.81 30.43
C PHE A 159 15.02 -16.40 29.11
N PRO A 160 15.84 -16.11 28.07
CA PRO A 160 15.30 -15.80 26.75
C PRO A 160 14.52 -17.00 26.19
N ILE A 161 13.29 -16.74 25.76
CA ILE A 161 12.42 -17.73 25.11
C ILE A 161 12.45 -17.44 23.62
N LEU A 162 12.84 -18.40 22.81
CA LEU A 162 12.73 -18.29 21.36
C LEU A 162 11.25 -18.47 20.98
N ALA A 163 10.61 -17.41 20.54
CA ALA A 163 9.26 -17.43 20.01
C ALA A 163 9.27 -17.31 18.49
N GLY A 164 8.43 -18.08 17.83
CA GLY A 164 8.28 -18.05 16.39
C GLY A 164 6.82 -18.05 15.96
N LEU A 165 6.54 -17.39 14.86
CA LEU A 165 5.26 -17.41 14.17
C LEU A 165 5.52 -17.77 12.72
N SER A 166 4.84 -18.77 12.17
CA SER A 166 4.79 -19.00 10.73
C SER A 166 3.35 -19.02 10.26
N THR A 167 3.08 -18.43 9.10
CA THR A 167 1.74 -18.34 8.54
C THR A 167 1.80 -18.19 7.04
N LYS A 168 0.83 -18.76 6.33
CA LYS A 168 0.66 -18.48 4.89
C LYS A 168 -0.15 -17.22 4.70
N LEU A 169 0.28 -16.43 3.73
CA LEU A 169 -0.44 -15.26 3.28
C LEU A 169 -1.37 -15.65 2.13
N GLU A 170 -2.64 -15.32 2.22
CA GLU A 170 -3.61 -15.52 1.16
C GLU A 170 -4.28 -14.18 0.84
N LEU A 171 -4.25 -13.80 -0.42
CA LEU A 171 -5.02 -12.64 -0.89
C LEU A 171 -6.45 -13.07 -1.20
N ARG A 172 -7.41 -12.60 -0.40
CA ARG A 172 -8.83 -12.88 -0.60
C ARG A 172 -9.52 -11.68 -1.24
N ASP A 173 -10.33 -11.97 -2.27
CA ASP A 173 -11.12 -10.98 -3.00
C ASP A 173 -10.29 -9.80 -3.55
N GLY A 174 -8.97 -10.02 -3.79
CA GLY A 174 -8.05 -8.99 -4.25
C GLY A 174 -7.86 -7.80 -3.29
N ARG A 175 -8.35 -7.88 -2.05
CA ARG A 175 -8.38 -6.74 -1.11
C ARG A 175 -7.95 -7.05 0.31
N ARG A 176 -7.92 -8.32 0.71
CA ARG A 176 -7.65 -8.71 2.10
C ARG A 176 -6.53 -9.73 2.13
N VAL A 177 -5.49 -9.43 2.87
CA VAL A 177 -4.46 -10.41 3.20
C VAL A 177 -4.92 -11.16 4.43
N LEU A 178 -5.06 -12.47 4.31
CA LEU A 178 -5.41 -13.36 5.39
C LEU A 178 -4.19 -14.15 5.84
N LEU A 179 -4.02 -14.28 7.15
CA LEU A 179 -3.06 -15.18 7.75
C LEU A 179 -3.73 -16.57 7.84
N LYS A 180 -3.22 -17.52 7.06
CA LYS A 180 -3.76 -18.88 7.04
C LYS A 180 -2.93 -19.81 7.91
N THR A 181 -3.62 -20.62 8.70
CA THR A 181 -2.98 -21.65 9.54
C THR A 181 -1.76 -21.11 10.32
N PRO A 182 -1.93 -20.04 11.13
CA PRO A 182 -0.82 -19.54 11.93
C PRO A 182 -0.35 -20.64 12.89
N ARG A 183 0.97 -20.83 12.93
CA ARG A 183 1.64 -21.76 13.83
C ARG A 183 2.56 -20.96 14.72
N ILE A 184 2.46 -21.22 16.01
CA ILE A 184 3.36 -20.60 16.99
C ILE A 184 4.34 -21.66 17.46
N SER A 185 5.60 -21.33 17.53
CA SER A 185 6.64 -22.16 18.12
C SER A 185 7.24 -21.48 19.37
N ILE A 186 7.54 -22.27 20.37
CA ILE A 186 8.24 -21.85 21.59
C ILE A 186 9.42 -22.78 21.78
N ASN A 187 10.64 -22.22 21.79
CA ASN A 187 11.91 -22.97 21.85
C ASN A 187 12.01 -24.08 20.79
N GLY A 188 11.48 -23.80 19.59
CA GLY A 188 11.48 -24.73 18.46
C GLY A 188 10.36 -25.77 18.45
N GLU A 189 9.54 -25.84 19.51
CA GLU A 189 8.36 -26.74 19.54
C GLU A 189 7.11 -26.01 19.04
N GLU A 190 6.45 -26.57 18.04
CA GLU A 190 5.15 -26.04 17.55
C GLU A 190 4.08 -26.21 18.64
N LYS A 191 3.34 -25.14 18.88
CA LYS A 191 2.19 -25.11 19.78
C LYS A 191 0.93 -24.81 18.98
N THR A 192 -0.08 -25.66 19.13
CA THR A 192 -1.39 -25.37 18.52
C THR A 192 -2.08 -24.28 19.32
N VAL A 193 -2.31 -23.12 18.68
CA VAL A 193 -3.11 -22.05 19.28
C VAL A 193 -4.50 -22.10 18.66
N LEU A 194 -5.50 -22.39 19.49
CA LEU A 194 -6.89 -22.26 19.12
C LEU A 194 -7.27 -20.77 19.27
N PHE A 195 -7.35 -20.07 18.15
CA PHE A 195 -7.97 -18.75 18.16
C PHE A 195 -9.49 -18.93 18.27
N GLN A 196 -10.06 -18.49 19.37
CA GLN A 196 -11.50 -18.37 19.55
C GLN A 196 -12.02 -17.02 19.05
#